data_cefb6bb4d5411711f83abf64d85388b0
#
_entry.id   cefb6bb4d5411711f83abf64d85388b0
#
_cell.length_a   1.000
_cell.length_b   1.000
_cell.length_c   1.000
_cell.angle_alpha   90.00
_cell.angle_beta   90.00
_cell.angle_gamma   90.00
#
_symmetry.space_group_name_H-M   'P 1'
#
loop_
_entity.id
_entity.type
_entity.pdbx_description
1 polymer ?
#
loop_
_entity_poly.entity_id
_entity_poly.type
_entity_poly.pdbx_seq_one_letter_code
_entity_poly.pdbx_strand_id
1 'polypeptide(L)'
;MTQSIRNALLALILVAGCQGIAISEQYPRIAAVEQYLMADSEAEIAMARSAAPEAIARDAAVLVLGTGGYRTAVNGKSGFTCLVERSWMSPFDSPEFWNPKIRGPICYNPAAVRTVLPYTLTRTKLILGGLSKTQVHEFIASSVAKKELPAPEAGAMSYMLSKMGYLNDSAGHWHPHLMFHVPSTGEASWGANLAGSPVLFNDDFRDVPEPETIFMVPVPYWSDGSAAPHIALH
;
A
#
# COMPACT_ATOMS: atom_id res chain seq x y z
N MET A 1 18.99 -58.82 61.08
CA MET A 1 19.47 -59.09 59.69
C MET A 1 18.23 -58.77 58.78
N THR A 2 18.17 -57.61 58.26
CA THR A 2 17.18 -57.27 57.24
C THR A 2 17.73 -56.10 56.38
N GLN A 3 18.07 -56.40 55.13
CA GLN A 3 18.66 -55.52 54.18
C GLN A 3 17.52 -54.61 53.61
N SER A 4 17.75 -53.29 53.65
CA SER A 4 16.89 -52.30 53.06
C SER A 4 17.34 -52.01 51.66
N ILE A 5 16.50 -52.30 50.67
CA ILE A 5 16.70 -51.99 49.25
C ILE A 5 16.21 -50.58 48.98
N ARG A 6 17.09 -49.64 48.61
CA ARG A 6 16.77 -48.29 48.17
C ARG A 6 16.52 -48.31 46.66
N ASN A 7 15.26 -48.12 46.25
CA ASN A 7 14.91 -47.87 44.86
C ASN A 7 15.18 -46.41 44.52
N ALA A 8 16.14 -46.17 43.65
CA ALA A 8 16.36 -44.88 43.03
C ALA A 8 15.45 -44.76 41.78
N LEU A 9 14.40 -43.91 41.83
CA LEU A 9 13.67 -43.52 40.67
C LEU A 9 14.45 -42.42 39.93
N LEU A 10 14.95 -42.72 38.74
CA LEU A 10 15.43 -41.70 37.79
C LEU A 10 14.18 -41.07 37.10
N ALA A 11 13.92 -39.84 37.42
CA ALA A 11 12.94 -39.02 36.66
C ALA A 11 13.61 -38.48 35.40
N LEU A 12 13.24 -39.02 34.24
CA LEU A 12 13.62 -38.50 32.93
C LEU A 12 12.74 -37.26 32.63
N ILE A 13 13.30 -36.06 32.75
CA ILE A 13 12.63 -34.82 32.33
C ILE A 13 12.81 -34.73 30.81
N LEU A 14 11.76 -35.05 30.05
CA LEU A 14 11.65 -34.71 28.65
C LEU A 14 11.42 -33.19 28.51
N VAL A 15 12.48 -32.47 28.18
CA VAL A 15 12.36 -31.06 27.70
C VAL A 15 11.86 -31.12 26.27
N ALA A 16 10.53 -31.00 26.10
CA ALA A 16 9.93 -30.76 24.80
C ALA A 16 10.34 -29.36 24.38
N GLY A 17 11.37 -29.25 23.56
CA GLY A 17 11.72 -28.00 22.89
C GLY A 17 10.58 -27.58 21.97
N CYS A 18 9.83 -26.54 22.33
CA CYS A 18 9.00 -25.81 21.39
C CYS A 18 9.91 -25.20 20.32
N GLN A 19 10.12 -25.92 19.24
CA GLN A 19 10.63 -25.32 18.01
C GLN A 19 9.52 -24.42 17.49
N GLY A 20 9.60 -23.12 17.81
CA GLY A 20 8.79 -22.11 17.15
C GLY A 20 9.07 -22.22 15.64
N ILE A 21 8.05 -22.56 14.87
CA ILE A 21 8.10 -22.48 13.42
C ILE A 21 8.32 -21.00 13.12
N ALA A 22 9.54 -20.60 12.80
CA ALA A 22 9.82 -19.30 12.25
C ALA A 22 9.09 -19.25 10.89
N ILE A 23 7.96 -18.55 10.83
CA ILE A 23 7.32 -18.23 9.56
C ILE A 23 8.34 -17.36 8.84
N SER A 24 8.99 -17.91 7.83
CA SER A 24 9.90 -17.15 6.97
C SER A 24 9.07 -16.07 6.28
N GLU A 25 9.43 -14.82 6.48
CA GLU A 25 8.82 -13.69 5.77
C GLU A 25 9.01 -13.96 4.27
N GLN A 26 7.92 -13.97 3.50
CA GLN A 26 7.94 -14.34 2.08
C GLN A 26 8.76 -13.33 1.25
N TYR A 27 8.74 -12.06 1.66
CA TYR A 27 9.46 -10.97 1.01
C TYR A 27 10.33 -10.20 2.03
N PRO A 28 11.45 -10.79 2.51
CA PRO A 28 12.23 -10.21 3.62
C PRO A 28 13.10 -9.02 3.19
N ARG A 29 13.28 -8.81 1.89
CA ARG A 29 14.12 -7.74 1.32
C ARG A 29 13.67 -7.36 -0.08
N ILE A 30 14.15 -6.19 -0.55
CA ILE A 30 13.92 -5.73 -1.91
C ILE A 30 14.45 -6.77 -2.92
N ALA A 31 13.65 -7.08 -3.93
CA ALA A 31 14.06 -7.87 -5.09
C ALA A 31 14.86 -7.00 -6.08
N ALA A 32 15.44 -7.62 -7.12
CA ALA A 32 16.03 -6.87 -8.22
C ALA A 32 14.99 -5.93 -8.86
N VAL A 33 15.39 -4.69 -9.21
CA VAL A 33 14.47 -3.64 -9.63
C VAL A 33 13.64 -4.04 -10.85
N GLU A 34 14.19 -4.87 -11.71
CA GLU A 34 13.55 -5.39 -12.93
C GLU A 34 12.27 -6.17 -12.60
N GLN A 35 12.17 -6.80 -11.43
CA GLN A 35 10.98 -7.54 -11.01
C GLN A 35 9.81 -6.60 -10.65
N TYR A 36 10.09 -5.35 -10.34
CA TYR A 36 9.06 -4.32 -10.09
C TYR A 36 8.62 -3.61 -11.36
N LEU A 37 9.42 -3.67 -12.44
CA LEU A 37 9.06 -3.06 -13.72
C LEU A 37 7.96 -3.87 -14.41
N MET A 38 7.18 -3.22 -15.25
CA MET A 38 6.27 -3.89 -16.18
C MET A 38 7.00 -4.22 -17.48
N ALA A 39 6.46 -5.16 -18.25
CA ALA A 39 7.11 -5.66 -19.45
C ALA A 39 7.40 -4.54 -20.48
N ASP A 40 6.47 -3.59 -20.59
CA ASP A 40 6.62 -2.42 -21.42
C ASP A 40 5.83 -1.22 -20.88
N SER A 41 6.13 -0.03 -21.38
CA SER A 41 5.48 1.21 -20.95
C SER A 41 4.00 1.28 -21.36
N GLU A 42 3.60 0.68 -22.46
CA GLU A 42 2.21 0.71 -22.94
C GLU A 42 1.30 -0.10 -22.02
N ALA A 43 1.77 -1.28 -21.58
CA ALA A 43 1.07 -2.09 -20.58
C ALA A 43 0.92 -1.33 -19.25
N GLU A 44 1.96 -0.61 -18.80
CA GLU A 44 1.89 0.19 -17.57
C GLU A 44 0.96 1.40 -17.72
N ILE A 45 0.97 2.09 -18.87
CA ILE A 45 0.05 3.18 -19.17
C ILE A 45 -1.41 2.69 -19.15
N ALA A 46 -1.68 1.55 -19.80
CA ALA A 46 -3.02 0.97 -19.82
C ALA A 46 -3.50 0.60 -18.40
N MET A 47 -2.62 -0.02 -17.61
CA MET A 47 -2.92 -0.37 -16.22
C MET A 47 -3.14 0.88 -15.35
N ALA A 48 -2.30 1.91 -15.46
CA ALA A 48 -2.46 3.16 -14.72
C ALA A 48 -3.80 3.83 -15.03
N ARG A 49 -4.17 3.91 -16.30
CA ARG A 49 -5.44 4.51 -16.74
C ARG A 49 -6.66 3.72 -16.27
N SER A 50 -6.53 2.41 -16.09
CA SER A 50 -7.64 1.58 -15.58
C SER A 50 -8.01 1.88 -14.12
N ALA A 51 -7.25 2.73 -13.42
CA ALA A 51 -7.55 3.15 -12.05
C ALA A 51 -8.79 4.02 -11.91
N ALA A 52 -9.18 4.74 -12.97
CA ALA A 52 -10.32 5.66 -12.96
C ALA A 52 -11.18 5.49 -14.22
N PRO A 53 -12.45 5.96 -14.22
CA PRO A 53 -13.28 5.98 -15.41
C PRO A 53 -12.58 6.68 -16.58
N GLU A 54 -12.86 6.24 -17.82
CA GLU A 54 -12.22 6.78 -19.03
C GLU A 54 -12.33 8.31 -19.13
N ALA A 55 -13.47 8.88 -18.75
CA ALA A 55 -13.70 10.33 -18.78
C ALA A 55 -12.68 11.12 -17.91
N ILE A 56 -12.07 10.48 -16.91
CA ILE A 56 -11.02 11.06 -16.07
C ILE A 56 -9.66 10.66 -16.60
N ALA A 57 -9.44 9.37 -16.84
CA ALA A 57 -8.14 8.80 -17.17
C ALA A 57 -7.62 9.21 -18.56
N ARG A 58 -8.51 9.51 -19.51
CA ARG A 58 -8.16 9.88 -20.88
C ARG A 58 -7.26 11.11 -20.96
N ASP A 59 -7.59 12.15 -20.19
CA ASP A 59 -6.88 13.43 -20.18
C ASP A 59 -5.92 13.59 -19.00
N ALA A 60 -5.73 12.52 -18.21
CA ALA A 60 -4.78 12.48 -17.10
C ALA A 60 -3.32 12.34 -17.59
N ALA A 61 -2.39 12.93 -16.86
CA ALA A 61 -0.98 12.58 -17.01
C ALA A 61 -0.76 11.12 -16.58
N VAL A 62 0.19 10.43 -17.20
CA VAL A 62 0.55 9.06 -16.77
C VAL A 62 2.03 8.99 -16.47
N LEU A 63 2.34 8.49 -15.27
CA LEU A 63 3.71 8.18 -14.88
C LEU A 63 3.94 6.67 -14.97
N VAL A 64 5.11 6.29 -15.47
CA VAL A 64 5.56 4.89 -15.51
C VAL A 64 6.85 4.73 -14.72
N LEU A 65 7.03 3.57 -14.10
CA LEU A 65 8.22 3.27 -13.33
C LEU A 65 9.38 2.87 -14.24
N GLY A 66 10.52 3.51 -14.04
CA GLY A 66 11.81 3.12 -14.59
C GLY A 66 12.80 2.78 -13.48
N THR A 67 14.02 2.41 -13.85
CA THR A 67 15.08 2.04 -12.90
C THR A 67 15.50 3.19 -11.97
N GLY A 68 15.27 4.45 -12.37
CA GLY A 68 15.58 5.64 -11.57
C GLY A 68 14.36 6.29 -10.90
N GLY A 69 13.17 5.68 -10.94
CA GLY A 69 11.94 6.22 -10.42
C GLY A 69 10.87 6.43 -11.48
N TYR A 70 9.77 7.09 -11.08
CA TYR A 70 8.69 7.41 -12.01
C TYR A 70 9.11 8.52 -12.98
N ARG A 71 8.70 8.36 -14.24
CA ARG A 71 8.84 9.36 -15.31
C ARG A 71 7.51 9.59 -16.02
N THR A 72 7.29 10.80 -16.50
CA THR A 72 6.11 11.11 -17.32
C THR A 72 6.20 10.37 -18.65
N ALA A 73 5.23 9.49 -18.92
CA ALA A 73 5.06 8.80 -20.18
C ALA A 73 4.01 9.49 -21.06
N VAL A 74 2.97 10.06 -20.42
CA VAL A 74 1.92 10.79 -21.10
C VAL A 74 1.69 12.12 -20.39
N ASN A 75 1.70 13.21 -21.14
CA ASN A 75 1.32 14.53 -20.62
C ASN A 75 -0.21 14.63 -20.52
N GLY A 76 -0.70 15.10 -19.36
CA GLY A 76 -2.13 15.30 -19.13
C GLY A 76 -2.58 16.75 -19.33
N LYS A 77 -3.90 16.95 -19.41
CA LYS A 77 -4.55 18.26 -19.54
C LYS A 77 -5.52 18.55 -18.39
N SER A 78 -5.96 17.51 -17.67
CA SER A 78 -7.01 17.60 -16.66
C SER A 78 -6.48 17.92 -15.25
N GLY A 79 -5.16 17.89 -15.05
CA GLY A 79 -4.52 17.98 -13.73
C GLY A 79 -4.55 16.68 -12.93
N PHE A 80 -5.26 15.63 -13.39
CA PHE A 80 -5.16 14.29 -12.83
C PHE A 80 -3.83 13.63 -13.22
N THR A 81 -3.32 12.76 -12.35
CA THR A 81 -2.14 11.94 -12.64
C THR A 81 -2.40 10.50 -12.23
N CYS A 82 -2.23 9.57 -13.16
CA CYS A 82 -2.37 8.13 -12.93
C CYS A 82 -1.02 7.44 -12.99
N LEU A 83 -0.84 6.41 -12.17
CA LEU A 83 0.36 5.57 -12.16
C LEU A 83 0.02 4.19 -11.59
N VAL A 84 0.99 3.29 -11.59
CA VAL A 84 0.88 1.99 -10.93
C VAL A 84 1.81 1.98 -9.73
N GLU A 85 1.28 2.05 -8.52
CA GLU A 85 2.07 1.95 -7.30
C GLU A 85 2.69 0.56 -7.14
N ARG A 86 3.74 0.50 -6.35
CA ARG A 86 4.46 -0.72 -5.99
C ARG A 86 4.33 -1.00 -4.50
N SER A 87 4.79 -2.16 -4.09
CA SER A 87 4.65 -2.66 -2.72
C SER A 87 5.19 -1.73 -1.63
N TRP A 88 6.18 -0.92 -1.92
CA TRP A 88 6.70 0.06 -0.95
C TRP A 88 5.77 1.22 -0.61
N MET A 89 4.58 1.28 -1.23
CA MET A 89 3.50 2.17 -0.78
C MET A 89 2.64 1.53 0.32
N SER A 90 2.82 0.25 0.61
CA SER A 90 2.24 -0.39 1.80
C SER A 90 2.80 0.20 3.10
N PRO A 91 2.14 -0.03 4.25
CA PRO A 91 2.69 0.27 5.58
C PRO A 91 4.09 -0.31 5.75
N PHE A 92 4.95 0.37 6.51
CA PHE A 92 6.37 -0.02 6.63
C PHE A 92 6.58 -1.37 7.34
N ASP A 93 5.65 -1.81 8.16
CA ASP A 93 5.65 -3.10 8.85
C ASP A 93 4.97 -4.23 8.05
N SER A 94 4.33 -3.89 6.93
CA SER A 94 3.66 -4.88 6.07
C SER A 94 4.63 -5.98 5.61
N PRO A 95 4.25 -7.26 5.72
CA PRO A 95 5.02 -8.38 5.16
C PRO A 95 5.12 -8.31 3.63
N GLU A 96 4.21 -7.57 2.99
CA GLU A 96 4.14 -7.39 1.54
C GLU A 96 5.00 -6.22 1.04
N PHE A 97 5.67 -5.48 1.93
CA PHE A 97 6.40 -4.25 1.57
C PHE A 97 7.43 -4.45 0.45
N TRP A 98 8.03 -5.62 0.35
CA TRP A 98 9.00 -5.97 -0.70
C TRP A 98 8.43 -6.92 -1.77
N ASN A 99 7.12 -7.16 -1.79
CA ASN A 99 6.51 -8.04 -2.80
C ASN A 99 6.60 -7.42 -4.21
N PRO A 100 7.42 -7.96 -5.13
CA PRO A 100 7.62 -7.37 -6.45
C PRO A 100 6.41 -7.53 -7.39
N LYS A 101 5.41 -8.32 -7.00
CA LYS A 101 4.20 -8.55 -7.80
C LYS A 101 3.15 -7.47 -7.60
N ILE A 102 3.18 -6.71 -6.48
CA ILE A 102 2.14 -5.71 -6.19
C ILE A 102 2.06 -4.67 -7.32
N ARG A 103 0.85 -4.45 -7.75
CA ARG A 103 0.47 -3.48 -8.78
C ARG A 103 -0.77 -2.73 -8.32
N GLY A 104 -0.57 -1.48 -7.87
CA GLY A 104 -1.60 -0.59 -7.39
C GLY A 104 -1.95 0.50 -8.41
N PRO A 105 -2.79 0.23 -9.43
CA PRO A 105 -3.24 1.30 -10.31
C PRO A 105 -4.02 2.34 -9.52
N ILE A 106 -3.56 3.58 -9.58
CA ILE A 106 -4.12 4.71 -8.84
C ILE A 106 -4.16 5.96 -9.72
N CYS A 107 -5.20 6.78 -9.56
CA CYS A 107 -5.36 8.05 -10.24
C CYS A 107 -5.64 9.14 -9.22
N TYR A 108 -4.69 10.02 -9.01
CA TYR A 108 -4.78 11.17 -8.11
C TYR A 108 -5.49 12.33 -8.77
N ASN A 109 -6.42 12.99 -8.04
CA ASN A 109 -6.99 14.24 -8.48
C ASN A 109 -6.00 15.41 -8.33
N PRO A 110 -6.27 16.60 -8.88
CA PRO A 110 -5.33 17.73 -8.84
C PRO A 110 -4.85 18.11 -7.43
N ALA A 111 -5.70 17.98 -6.41
CA ALA A 111 -5.36 18.25 -5.02
C ALA A 111 -4.35 17.21 -4.49
N ALA A 112 -4.62 15.93 -4.72
CA ALA A 112 -3.72 14.85 -4.33
C ALA A 112 -2.42 14.84 -5.16
N VAL A 113 -2.44 15.27 -6.42
CA VAL A 113 -1.22 15.45 -7.23
C VAL A 113 -0.25 16.44 -6.59
N ARG A 114 -0.77 17.52 -5.99
CA ARG A 114 0.08 18.52 -5.33
C ARG A 114 0.56 18.08 -3.96
N THR A 115 -0.21 17.27 -3.24
CA THR A 115 0.03 17.07 -1.79
C THR A 115 0.23 15.62 -1.37
N VAL A 116 -0.21 14.63 -2.14
CA VAL A 116 -0.08 13.20 -1.85
C VAL A 116 0.92 12.51 -2.77
N LEU A 117 0.82 12.72 -4.08
CA LEU A 117 1.75 12.14 -5.05
C LEU A 117 3.24 12.40 -4.73
N PRO A 118 3.66 13.56 -4.16
CA PRO A 118 5.05 13.77 -3.74
C PRO A 118 5.61 12.69 -2.81
N TYR A 119 4.79 12.10 -1.94
CA TYR A 119 5.21 10.99 -1.06
C TYR A 119 5.49 9.72 -1.87
N THR A 120 4.60 9.35 -2.79
CA THR A 120 4.80 8.19 -3.68
C THR A 120 6.09 8.30 -4.47
N LEU A 121 6.36 9.50 -5.03
CA LEU A 121 7.59 9.76 -5.79
C LEU A 121 8.82 9.72 -4.90
N THR A 122 8.75 10.28 -3.70
CA THR A 122 9.85 10.32 -2.73
C THR A 122 10.17 8.92 -2.23
N ARG A 123 9.19 8.15 -1.73
CA ARG A 123 9.41 6.75 -1.32
C ARG A 123 10.07 5.95 -2.43
N THR A 124 9.53 6.03 -3.64
CA THR A 124 10.07 5.31 -4.80
C THR A 124 11.53 5.67 -5.06
N LYS A 125 11.86 6.96 -5.08
CA LYS A 125 13.23 7.44 -5.32
C LYS A 125 14.21 6.95 -4.25
N LEU A 126 13.82 7.01 -2.99
CA LEU A 126 14.65 6.59 -1.86
C LEU A 126 14.88 5.07 -1.87
N ILE A 127 13.82 4.28 -2.12
CA ILE A 127 13.89 2.82 -2.22
C ILE A 127 14.82 2.39 -3.36
N LEU A 128 14.63 2.95 -4.55
CA LEU A 128 15.48 2.67 -5.70
C LEU A 128 16.90 3.19 -5.53
N GLY A 129 17.10 4.18 -4.67
CA GLY A 129 18.40 4.67 -4.20
C GLY A 129 19.06 3.76 -3.16
N GLY A 130 18.44 2.66 -2.76
CA GLY A 130 19.00 1.63 -1.87
C GLY A 130 18.79 1.89 -0.38
N LEU A 131 17.91 2.83 0.02
CA LEU A 131 17.61 3.08 1.41
C LEU A 131 16.75 1.94 2.00
N SER A 132 17.00 1.60 3.26
CA SER A 132 16.19 0.65 4.02
C SER A 132 14.81 1.24 4.39
N LYS A 133 13.85 0.38 4.77
CA LYS A 133 12.54 0.81 5.29
C LYS A 133 12.67 1.90 6.37
N THR A 134 13.53 1.68 7.36
CA THR A 134 13.77 2.61 8.47
C THR A 134 14.28 3.96 7.98
N GLN A 135 15.28 3.95 7.09
CA GLN A 135 15.83 5.19 6.53
C GLN A 135 14.82 5.99 5.71
N VAL A 136 13.97 5.29 4.93
CA VAL A 136 12.88 5.94 4.19
C VAL A 136 11.86 6.56 5.14
N HIS A 137 11.44 5.82 6.17
CA HIS A 137 10.52 6.31 7.20
C HIS A 137 11.08 7.58 7.89
N GLU A 138 12.32 7.52 8.37
CA GLU A 138 12.99 8.64 9.03
C GLU A 138 13.15 9.86 8.11
N PHE A 139 13.48 9.62 6.82
CA PHE A 139 13.58 10.69 5.84
C PHE A 139 12.24 11.41 5.65
N ILE A 140 11.15 10.67 5.47
CA ILE A 140 9.81 11.24 5.27
C ILE A 140 9.38 11.98 6.53
N ALA A 141 9.51 11.39 7.72
CA ALA A 141 9.18 12.04 8.98
C ALA A 141 9.94 13.36 9.18
N SER A 142 11.25 13.37 8.84
CA SER A 142 12.07 14.58 8.90
C SER A 142 11.61 15.64 7.89
N SER A 143 11.29 15.25 6.66
CA SER A 143 10.85 16.18 5.62
C SER A 143 9.47 16.78 5.92
N VAL A 144 8.58 16.00 6.54
CA VAL A 144 7.28 16.48 7.07
C VAL A 144 7.51 17.51 8.18
N ALA A 145 8.36 17.19 9.17
CA ALA A 145 8.67 18.10 10.27
C ALA A 145 9.28 19.44 9.79
N LYS A 146 10.04 19.40 8.71
CA LYS A 146 10.63 20.59 8.07
C LYS A 146 9.70 21.29 7.09
N LYS A 147 8.49 20.76 6.86
CA LYS A 147 7.50 21.25 5.87
C LYS A 147 8.01 21.21 4.42
N GLU A 148 8.93 20.31 4.12
CA GLU A 148 9.42 20.04 2.76
C GLU A 148 8.44 19.16 1.97
N LEU A 149 7.67 18.33 2.67
CA LEU A 149 6.54 17.56 2.15
C LEU A 149 5.24 18.09 2.77
N PRO A 150 4.22 18.39 1.95
CA PRO A 150 2.98 19.02 2.42
C PRO A 150 2.02 17.99 3.05
N ALA A 151 1.16 18.43 3.96
CA ALA A 151 -0.03 17.68 4.33
C ALA A 151 -1.07 17.72 3.20
N PRO A 152 -1.99 16.74 3.13
CA PRO A 152 -3.06 16.77 2.14
C PRO A 152 -3.88 18.05 2.21
N GLU A 153 -4.13 18.66 1.05
CA GLU A 153 -5.04 19.78 0.97
C GLU A 153 -6.51 19.34 0.89
N ALA A 154 -7.42 20.24 1.17
CA ALA A 154 -8.85 19.97 1.12
C ALA A 154 -9.28 19.41 -0.25
N GLY A 155 -10.00 18.28 -0.23
CA GLY A 155 -10.47 17.60 -1.42
C GLY A 155 -9.45 16.68 -2.09
N ALA A 156 -8.30 16.43 -1.49
CA ALA A 156 -7.34 15.45 -2.00
C ALA A 156 -7.97 14.04 -1.98
N MET A 157 -8.02 13.40 -3.16
CA MET A 157 -8.59 12.05 -3.30
C MET A 157 -7.96 11.30 -4.47
N SER A 158 -8.11 9.99 -4.45
CA SER A 158 -7.66 9.13 -5.54
C SER A 158 -8.67 8.03 -5.87
N TYR A 159 -8.57 7.52 -7.09
CA TYR A 159 -9.35 6.41 -7.62
C TYR A 159 -8.49 5.16 -7.65
N MET A 160 -9.02 4.03 -7.16
CA MET A 160 -8.46 2.69 -7.28
C MET A 160 -9.54 1.71 -7.78
N LEU A 161 -10.03 1.94 -9.02
CA LEU A 161 -11.16 1.21 -9.59
C LEU A 161 -10.75 0.13 -10.59
N SER A 162 -9.49 -0.28 -10.61
CA SER A 162 -8.97 -1.23 -11.59
C SER A 162 -9.20 -2.68 -11.21
N LYS A 163 -9.66 -3.49 -12.15
CA LYS A 163 -9.64 -4.96 -12.06
C LYS A 163 -8.24 -5.56 -12.21
N MET A 164 -7.29 -4.77 -12.73
CA MET A 164 -5.94 -5.22 -13.05
C MET A 164 -4.98 -5.12 -11.86
N GLY A 165 -5.43 -4.54 -10.74
CA GLY A 165 -4.63 -4.43 -9.54
C GLY A 165 -4.28 -5.78 -8.95
N TYR A 166 -3.12 -5.89 -8.30
CA TYR A 166 -2.69 -7.05 -7.55
C TYR A 166 -2.23 -6.60 -6.16
N LEU A 167 -2.90 -7.07 -5.13
CA LEU A 167 -2.68 -6.65 -3.75
C LEU A 167 -1.69 -7.55 -3.01
N ASN A 168 -1.92 -8.86 -3.04
CA ASN A 168 -1.06 -9.89 -2.43
C ASN A 168 -1.46 -11.29 -2.89
N ASP A 169 -0.67 -12.30 -2.47
CA ASP A 169 -0.89 -13.69 -2.90
C ASP A 169 -2.15 -14.33 -2.29
N SER A 170 -2.72 -13.76 -1.21
CA SER A 170 -3.95 -14.30 -0.59
C SER A 170 -5.22 -13.65 -1.11
N ALA A 171 -5.24 -12.35 -1.30
CA ALA A 171 -6.42 -11.59 -1.73
C ALA A 171 -6.51 -11.45 -3.26
N GLY A 172 -5.39 -11.57 -3.98
CA GLY A 172 -5.32 -11.32 -5.40
C GLY A 172 -5.44 -9.82 -5.72
N HIS A 173 -6.66 -9.29 -5.74
CA HIS A 173 -6.92 -7.88 -5.97
C HIS A 173 -7.83 -7.28 -4.89
N TRP A 174 -7.92 -5.95 -4.84
CA TRP A 174 -8.84 -5.24 -3.96
C TRP A 174 -10.21 -5.03 -4.60
N HIS A 175 -11.18 -4.62 -3.79
CA HIS A 175 -12.46 -4.11 -4.26
C HIS A 175 -12.30 -2.66 -4.77
N PRO A 176 -13.01 -2.22 -5.84
CA PRO A 176 -12.91 -0.85 -6.32
C PRO A 176 -13.33 0.13 -5.23
N HIS A 177 -12.52 1.14 -5.00
CA HIS A 177 -12.76 2.13 -3.97
C HIS A 177 -12.16 3.49 -4.33
N LEU A 178 -12.67 4.52 -3.65
CA LEU A 178 -12.07 5.84 -3.60
C LEU A 178 -11.28 5.97 -2.30
N MET A 179 -10.17 6.68 -2.34
CA MET A 179 -9.44 7.10 -1.15
C MET A 179 -9.55 8.61 -0.99
N PHE A 180 -9.90 9.04 0.21
CA PHE A 180 -9.90 10.44 0.62
C PHE A 180 -8.70 10.66 1.54
N HIS A 181 -7.81 11.54 1.12
CA HIS A 181 -6.60 11.90 1.85
C HIS A 181 -6.87 13.19 2.62
N VAL A 182 -6.89 13.08 3.92
CA VAL A 182 -7.14 14.26 4.78
C VAL A 182 -5.97 14.46 5.73
N PRO A 183 -5.69 15.69 6.19
CA PRO A 183 -4.70 15.90 7.24
C PRO A 183 -4.99 15.00 8.44
N SER A 184 -3.93 14.51 9.11
CA SER A 184 -4.05 13.53 10.21
C SER A 184 -5.20 13.85 11.15
N THR A 185 -6.16 12.93 11.22
CA THR A 185 -7.37 13.05 12.03
C THR A 185 -7.77 11.66 12.54
N GLY A 186 -8.59 11.62 13.60
CA GLY A 186 -9.11 10.35 14.10
C GLY A 186 -10.19 9.77 13.18
N GLU A 187 -10.22 8.44 13.07
CA GLU A 187 -11.18 7.67 12.25
C GLU A 187 -12.64 7.96 12.61
N ALA A 188 -12.91 8.25 13.90
CA ALA A 188 -14.24 8.57 14.40
C ALA A 188 -14.85 9.82 13.76
N SER A 189 -14.01 10.78 13.30
CA SER A 189 -14.47 12.03 12.69
C SER A 189 -15.25 11.81 11.37
N TRP A 190 -15.01 10.67 10.72
CA TRP A 190 -15.68 10.26 9.48
C TRP A 190 -16.65 9.09 9.69
N GLY A 191 -16.82 8.62 10.93
CA GLY A 191 -17.62 7.44 11.22
C GLY A 191 -17.07 6.17 10.57
N ALA A 192 -15.75 6.12 10.36
CA ALA A 192 -15.10 4.98 9.73
C ALA A 192 -15.23 3.72 10.60
N ASN A 193 -15.39 2.59 9.94
CA ASN A 193 -15.55 1.26 10.55
C ASN A 193 -16.73 1.12 11.52
N LEU A 194 -17.67 2.07 11.55
CA LEU A 194 -18.92 1.91 12.31
C LEU A 194 -19.88 0.98 11.56
N ALA A 195 -20.73 0.28 12.33
CA ALA A 195 -21.73 -0.61 11.75
C ALA A 195 -22.59 0.11 10.69
N GLY A 196 -22.60 -0.42 9.47
CA GLY A 196 -23.31 0.16 8.33
C GLY A 196 -22.64 1.38 7.67
N SER A 197 -21.50 1.83 8.15
CA SER A 197 -20.75 2.89 7.50
C SER A 197 -20.08 2.38 6.21
N PRO A 198 -20.20 3.10 5.08
CA PRO A 198 -19.44 2.79 3.88
C PRO A 198 -17.99 3.31 3.96
N VAL A 199 -17.64 4.07 4.99
CA VAL A 199 -16.30 4.62 5.18
C VAL A 199 -15.46 3.62 5.94
N LEU A 200 -14.32 3.25 5.36
CA LEU A 200 -13.36 2.32 5.94
C LEU A 200 -12.06 3.06 6.26
N PHE A 201 -11.44 2.65 7.36
CA PHE A 201 -10.09 3.03 7.74
C PHE A 201 -9.30 1.75 8.00
N ASN A 202 -8.10 1.65 7.44
CA ASN A 202 -7.19 0.53 7.71
C ASN A 202 -6.17 0.95 8.77
N ASP A 203 -6.22 0.29 9.93
CA ASP A 203 -5.34 0.53 11.07
C ASP A 203 -3.85 0.38 10.74
N ASP A 204 -3.49 -0.43 9.74
CA ASP A 204 -2.11 -0.61 9.30
C ASP A 204 -1.47 0.71 8.81
N PHE A 205 -2.29 1.69 8.40
CA PHE A 205 -1.82 3.02 7.99
C PHE A 205 -1.81 4.05 9.14
N ARG A 206 -2.02 3.64 10.39
CA ARG A 206 -2.05 4.57 11.55
C ARG A 206 -0.70 5.19 11.85
N ASP A 207 0.37 4.40 11.75
CA ASP A 207 1.72 4.77 12.19
C ASP A 207 2.66 5.08 11.02
N VAL A 208 2.10 5.48 9.87
CA VAL A 208 2.90 5.95 8.73
C VAL A 208 3.42 7.38 8.98
N PRO A 209 4.59 7.76 8.44
CA PRO A 209 5.18 9.07 8.66
C PRO A 209 4.50 10.20 7.87
N GLU A 210 3.66 9.87 6.91
CA GLU A 210 2.87 10.82 6.15
C GLU A 210 1.81 11.48 7.04
N PRO A 211 1.63 12.82 6.97
CA PRO A 211 0.72 13.54 7.86
C PRO A 211 -0.73 13.46 7.35
N GLU A 212 -1.20 12.24 7.09
CA GLU A 212 -2.52 12.00 6.53
C GLU A 212 -3.27 10.86 7.23
N THR A 213 -4.59 10.93 7.13
CA THR A 213 -5.50 9.81 7.35
C THR A 213 -6.14 9.46 6.02
N ILE A 214 -6.12 8.19 5.64
CA ILE A 214 -6.71 7.71 4.39
C ILE A 214 -8.04 7.02 4.72
N PHE A 215 -9.15 7.61 4.24
CA PHE A 215 -10.44 6.96 4.30
C PHE A 215 -10.77 6.33 2.95
N MET A 216 -11.16 5.06 2.98
CA MET A 216 -11.57 4.32 1.80
C MET A 216 -13.09 4.22 1.74
N VAL A 217 -13.65 4.43 0.54
CA VAL A 217 -15.08 4.24 0.29
C VAL A 217 -15.23 3.27 -0.87
N PRO A 218 -15.64 2.01 -0.60
CA PRO A 218 -15.93 1.05 -1.65
C PRO A 218 -17.03 1.54 -2.58
N VAL A 219 -16.89 1.24 -3.86
CA VAL A 219 -17.89 1.61 -4.87
C VAL A 219 -18.38 0.38 -5.62
N PRO A 220 -19.63 0.39 -6.14
CA PRO A 220 -20.24 -0.81 -6.73
C PRO A 220 -19.78 -1.13 -8.16
N TYR A 221 -18.92 -0.29 -8.76
CA TYR A 221 -18.49 -0.45 -10.15
C TYR A 221 -16.98 -0.30 -10.31
N TRP A 222 -16.43 -1.11 -11.20
CA TRP A 222 -15.08 -0.94 -11.72
C TRP A 222 -15.00 0.26 -12.67
N SER A 223 -13.79 0.66 -13.02
CA SER A 223 -13.55 1.81 -13.93
C SER A 223 -14.16 1.63 -15.32
N ASP A 224 -14.37 0.39 -15.77
CA ASP A 224 -15.01 0.04 -17.04
C ASP A 224 -16.55 0.03 -16.98
N GLY A 225 -17.13 0.40 -15.84
CA GLY A 225 -18.58 0.44 -15.60
C GLY A 225 -19.21 -0.91 -15.27
N SER A 226 -18.46 -2.01 -15.27
CA SER A 226 -19.00 -3.31 -14.85
C SER A 226 -19.15 -3.38 -13.32
N ALA A 227 -20.16 -4.15 -12.88
CA ALA A 227 -20.45 -4.31 -11.46
C ALA A 227 -19.30 -5.02 -10.73
N ALA A 228 -18.93 -4.52 -9.55
CA ALA A 228 -18.04 -5.19 -8.63
C ALA A 228 -18.79 -6.27 -7.82
N PRO A 229 -18.09 -7.29 -7.28
CA PRO A 229 -18.67 -8.20 -6.32
C PRO A 229 -19.26 -7.44 -5.13
N HIS A 230 -20.35 -7.95 -4.56
CA HIS A 230 -20.95 -7.31 -3.38
C HIS A 230 -20.03 -7.48 -2.16
N ILE A 231 -19.70 -6.39 -1.47
CA ILE A 231 -19.05 -6.44 -0.16
C ILE A 231 -20.14 -6.37 0.91
N ALA A 232 -20.15 -7.32 1.84
CA ALA A 232 -20.87 -7.18 3.08
C ALA A 232 -20.11 -6.19 3.96
N LEU A 233 -20.62 -4.98 4.12
CA LEU A 233 -20.13 -4.04 5.14
C LEU A 233 -20.63 -4.53 6.49
N HIS A 234 -19.73 -4.78 7.43
CA HIS A 234 -20.02 -5.33 8.76
C HIS A 234 -20.57 -4.26 9.71
#